data_6c7faa4f3915da28200c3fe95550f299
#
_entry.id   6c7faa4f3915da28200c3fe95550f299
#
_cell.length_a   1.000
_cell.length_b   1.000
_cell.length_c   1.000
_cell.angle_alpha   90.00
_cell.angle_beta   90.00
_cell.angle_gamma   90.00
#
_symmetry.space_group_name_H-M   'P 1'
#
loop_
_entity.id
_entity.type
_entity.pdbx_description
1 polymer ?
#
loop_
_entity_poly.entity_id
_entity_poly.type
_entity_poly.pdbx_seq_one_letter_code
_entity_poly.pdbx_strand_id
1 'polypeptide(L)'
;KNNKAAIFNVVLDTFENEDIKELTVKMIDDIPDYFFDIGASSTGKYHPQYALGDLGLARHTVALCKFMNHMFTIEQNKAKFSPRERDLLRMAGIMHDSRKSGEADNKSIYTVFDHQS
;
A
#
# COMPACT_ATOMS: atom_id res chain seq x y z
N LYS A 1 -6.64 -3.73 -20.47
CA LYS A 1 -7.07 -3.94 -19.10
C LYS A 1 -5.98 -3.58 -18.12
N ASN A 2 -6.34 -2.77 -17.17
CA ASN A 2 -5.40 -2.34 -16.16
C ASN A 2 -4.92 -3.51 -15.32
N ASN A 3 -3.63 -3.54 -15.12
CA ASN A 3 -3.05 -4.52 -14.23
C ASN A 3 -2.62 -3.79 -12.96
N LYS A 4 -3.57 -3.59 -12.08
CA LYS A 4 -3.34 -2.84 -10.86
C LYS A 4 -2.29 -3.49 -9.98
N ALA A 5 -2.23 -4.83 -10.00
CA ALA A 5 -1.27 -5.53 -9.16
C ALA A 5 0.17 -5.34 -9.62
N ALA A 6 0.37 -4.95 -10.87
CA ALA A 6 1.74 -4.88 -11.41
C ALA A 6 2.63 -3.93 -10.62
N ILE A 7 2.08 -2.80 -10.15
CA ILE A 7 2.90 -1.85 -9.42
C ILE A 7 3.33 -2.41 -8.06
N PHE A 8 2.61 -3.41 -7.57
CA PHE A 8 2.92 -4.03 -6.28
C PHE A 8 3.74 -5.31 -6.42
N ASN A 9 4.17 -5.66 -7.64
CA ASN A 9 4.87 -6.93 -7.85
C ASN A 9 6.10 -7.07 -6.96
N VAL A 10 6.82 -5.98 -6.75
CA VAL A 10 8.02 -6.04 -5.90
C VAL A 10 7.66 -6.45 -4.47
N VAL A 11 6.47 -6.11 -4.02
CA VAL A 11 6.01 -6.53 -2.69
C VAL A 11 5.40 -7.93 -2.76
N LEU A 12 4.58 -8.18 -3.78
CA LEU A 12 3.91 -9.47 -3.93
C LEU A 12 4.91 -10.62 -4.04
N ASP A 13 6.05 -10.37 -4.68
CA ASP A 13 7.07 -11.39 -4.83
C ASP A 13 7.72 -11.78 -3.51
N THR A 14 7.53 -10.99 -2.45
CA THR A 14 8.08 -11.32 -1.14
C THR A 14 7.14 -12.13 -0.27
N PHE A 15 5.91 -12.35 -0.71
CA PHE A 15 4.96 -13.13 0.07
C PHE A 15 5.45 -14.56 0.21
N GLU A 16 5.20 -15.13 1.38
CA GLU A 16 5.66 -16.47 1.72
C GLU A 16 4.56 -17.51 1.63
N ASN A 17 3.30 -17.07 1.54
CA ASN A 17 2.15 -17.98 1.47
C ASN A 17 1.36 -17.65 0.21
N GLU A 18 1.23 -18.62 -0.67
CA GLU A 18 0.60 -18.39 -1.96
C GLU A 18 -0.89 -18.03 -1.82
N ASP A 19 -1.57 -18.62 -0.84
CA ASP A 19 -2.99 -18.33 -0.63
C ASP A 19 -3.21 -16.87 -0.25
N ILE A 20 -2.36 -16.34 0.62
CA ILE A 20 -2.48 -14.94 1.03
C ILE A 20 -2.11 -14.02 -0.13
N LYS A 21 -1.10 -14.40 -0.90
CA LYS A 21 -0.72 -13.62 -2.08
C LYS A 21 -1.87 -13.52 -3.06
N GLU A 22 -2.53 -14.66 -3.36
CA GLU A 22 -3.63 -14.66 -4.31
C GLU A 22 -4.80 -13.81 -3.81
N LEU A 23 -5.10 -13.91 -2.52
CA LEU A 23 -6.14 -13.08 -1.96
C LEU A 23 -5.79 -11.61 -2.08
N THR A 24 -4.53 -11.26 -1.82
CA THR A 24 -4.09 -9.88 -1.90
C THR A 24 -4.23 -9.35 -3.32
N VAL A 25 -3.89 -10.16 -4.33
CA VAL A 25 -4.04 -9.74 -5.72
C VAL A 25 -5.51 -9.45 -6.03
N LYS A 26 -6.42 -10.29 -5.55
CA LYS A 26 -7.83 -10.05 -5.77
C LYS A 26 -8.29 -8.76 -5.10
N MET A 27 -7.80 -8.49 -3.91
CA MET A 27 -8.15 -7.27 -3.20
C MET A 27 -7.60 -6.04 -3.93
N ILE A 28 -6.41 -6.14 -4.51
CA ILE A 28 -5.84 -5.05 -5.27
C ILE A 28 -6.73 -4.71 -6.47
N ASP A 29 -7.30 -5.72 -7.11
CA ASP A 29 -8.17 -5.49 -8.26
C ASP A 29 -9.41 -4.68 -7.89
N ASP A 30 -9.80 -4.70 -6.62
CA ASP A 30 -10.97 -3.96 -6.15
C ASP A 30 -10.61 -2.55 -5.68
N ILE A 31 -9.35 -2.18 -5.70
CA ILE A 31 -8.95 -0.81 -5.33
C ILE A 31 -9.49 0.15 -6.38
N PRO A 32 -10.11 1.25 -5.97
CA PRO A 32 -10.62 2.22 -6.94
C PRO A 32 -9.52 2.74 -7.85
N ASP A 33 -9.87 2.96 -9.11
CA ASP A 33 -8.90 3.42 -10.09
C ASP A 33 -8.19 4.69 -9.69
N TYR A 34 -8.91 5.61 -9.06
CA TYR A 34 -8.30 6.89 -8.74
C TYR A 34 -7.23 6.78 -7.64
N PHE A 35 -7.18 5.68 -6.90
CA PHE A 35 -6.07 5.45 -5.99
C PHE A 35 -4.74 5.57 -6.75
N PHE A 36 -4.72 5.10 -7.98
CA PHE A 36 -3.51 5.07 -8.78
C PHE A 36 -3.20 6.41 -9.45
N ASP A 37 -4.14 7.35 -9.34
CA ASP A 37 -3.98 8.67 -9.95
C ASP A 37 -3.70 9.77 -8.94
N ILE A 38 -3.64 9.43 -7.66
CA ILE A 38 -3.56 10.41 -6.59
C ILE A 38 -2.17 10.45 -5.99
N GLY A 39 -1.70 11.65 -5.66
CA GLY A 39 -0.48 11.80 -4.90
C GLY A 39 -0.67 11.34 -3.46
N ALA A 40 0.42 11.12 -2.75
CA ALA A 40 0.36 10.61 -1.38
C ALA A 40 -0.23 11.62 -0.41
N SER A 41 -0.20 12.89 -0.75
CA SER A 41 -0.74 13.96 0.08
C SER A 41 -1.46 14.94 -0.81
N SER A 42 -2.61 15.44 -0.34
CA SER A 42 -3.35 16.41 -1.13
C SER A 42 -2.56 17.71 -1.37
N THR A 43 -1.64 18.03 -0.48
CA THR A 43 -0.80 19.21 -0.64
C THR A 43 0.59 18.88 -1.16
N GLY A 44 0.99 17.63 -1.12
CA GLY A 44 2.34 17.23 -1.44
C GLY A 44 3.37 17.68 -0.44
N LYS A 45 2.92 18.18 0.69
CA LYS A 45 3.78 18.91 1.61
C LYS A 45 4.71 18.02 2.43
N TYR A 46 4.23 16.84 2.77
CA TYR A 46 4.92 15.99 3.74
C TYR A 46 5.51 14.73 3.14
N HIS A 47 5.59 14.64 1.83
CA HIS A 47 6.04 13.43 1.16
C HIS A 47 7.17 13.72 0.20
N PRO A 48 8.06 12.75 -0.01
CA PRO A 48 9.13 12.91 -0.99
C PRO A 48 8.59 13.18 -2.38
N GLN A 49 9.45 13.73 -3.22
CA GLN A 49 9.08 14.07 -4.59
C GLN A 49 8.48 12.89 -5.33
N TYR A 50 9.02 11.69 -5.13
CA TYR A 50 8.54 10.53 -5.87
C TYR A 50 7.11 10.14 -5.51
N ALA A 51 6.60 10.64 -4.40
CA ALA A 51 5.24 10.33 -3.96
C ALA A 51 4.23 11.36 -4.44
N LEU A 52 4.67 12.31 -5.25
CA LEU A 52 3.81 13.34 -5.80
C LEU A 52 3.53 13.03 -7.26
N GLY A 53 2.43 13.52 -7.79
CA GLY A 53 2.08 13.29 -9.17
C GLY A 53 1.41 11.94 -9.37
N ASP A 54 1.32 11.53 -10.62
CA ASP A 54 0.63 10.30 -11.00
C ASP A 54 1.23 9.12 -10.28
N LEU A 55 0.38 8.25 -9.76
CA LEU A 55 0.79 7.05 -9.03
C LEU A 55 1.52 7.35 -7.73
N GLY A 56 1.47 8.62 -7.26
CA GLY A 56 2.20 8.98 -6.05
C GLY A 56 1.76 8.18 -4.84
N LEU A 57 0.44 8.00 -4.67
CA LEU A 57 -0.05 7.24 -3.52
C LEU A 57 0.35 5.78 -3.62
N ALA A 58 0.26 5.21 -4.82
CA ALA A 58 0.66 3.82 -5.01
C ALA A 58 2.16 3.64 -4.76
N ARG A 59 2.97 4.57 -5.24
CA ARG A 59 4.42 4.51 -5.02
C ARG A 59 4.76 4.64 -3.54
N HIS A 60 4.04 5.51 -2.85
CA HIS A 60 4.23 5.67 -1.42
C HIS A 60 3.92 4.36 -0.70
N THR A 61 2.84 3.71 -1.08
CA THR A 61 2.46 2.44 -0.49
C THR A 61 3.53 1.37 -0.73
N VAL A 62 4.04 1.31 -1.96
CA VAL A 62 5.11 0.35 -2.28
C VAL A 62 6.35 0.64 -1.43
N ALA A 63 6.72 1.90 -1.31
CA ALA A 63 7.89 2.26 -0.51
C ALA A 63 7.72 1.86 0.95
N LEU A 64 6.54 2.06 1.48
CA LEU A 64 6.24 1.69 2.85
C LEU A 64 6.36 0.18 3.04
N CYS A 65 5.84 -0.59 2.10
CA CYS A 65 5.92 -2.04 2.18
C CYS A 65 7.36 -2.54 2.04
N LYS A 66 8.14 -1.88 1.20
CA LYS A 66 9.55 -2.24 1.08
C LYS A 66 10.29 -1.98 2.38
N PHE A 67 9.99 -0.88 3.03
CA PHE A 67 10.57 -0.59 4.33
C PHE A 67 10.17 -1.66 5.35
N MET A 68 8.89 -2.03 5.37
CA MET A 68 8.41 -3.07 6.27
C MET A 68 9.14 -4.39 6.01
N ASN A 69 9.31 -4.77 4.75
CA ASN A 69 10.05 -5.98 4.42
C ASN A 69 11.49 -5.90 4.89
N HIS A 70 12.10 -4.73 4.77
CA HIS A 70 13.44 -4.54 5.29
C HIS A 70 13.47 -4.79 6.80
N MET A 71 12.49 -4.28 7.52
CA MET A 71 12.41 -4.49 8.97
C MET A 71 12.27 -5.97 9.30
N PHE A 72 11.61 -6.74 8.46
CA PHE A 72 11.48 -8.19 8.68
C PHE A 72 12.80 -8.93 8.53
N THR A 73 13.81 -8.33 7.88
CA THR A 73 15.12 -8.98 7.77
C THR A 73 15.93 -8.87 9.05
N ILE A 74 15.53 -7.99 9.95
CA ILE A 74 16.22 -7.83 11.22
C ILE A 74 15.79 -8.99 12.12
N GLU A 75 16.79 -9.71 12.66
CA GLU A 75 16.55 -10.97 13.35
C GLU A 75 15.50 -10.85 14.46
N GLN A 76 15.57 -9.79 15.23
CA GLN A 76 14.63 -9.60 16.33
C GLN A 76 13.20 -9.46 15.84
N ASN A 77 13.02 -8.76 14.74
CA ASN A 77 11.68 -8.54 14.18
C ASN A 77 11.18 -9.80 13.49
N LYS A 78 12.08 -10.48 12.79
CA LYS A 78 11.69 -11.70 12.09
C LYS A 78 11.16 -12.75 13.06
N ALA A 79 11.77 -12.86 14.23
CA ALA A 79 11.38 -13.84 15.23
C ALA A 79 10.02 -13.55 15.84
N LYS A 80 9.54 -12.30 15.74
CA LYS A 80 8.26 -11.94 16.35
C LYS A 80 7.05 -12.35 15.52
N PHE A 81 7.25 -12.63 14.25
CA PHE A 81 6.13 -12.87 13.34
C PHE A 81 6.33 -14.16 12.58
N SER A 82 5.28 -14.96 12.51
CA SER A 82 5.29 -16.14 11.65
C SER A 82 5.24 -15.71 10.19
N PRO A 83 5.54 -16.63 9.26
CA PRO A 83 5.40 -16.28 7.83
C PRO A 83 4.00 -15.81 7.48
N ARG A 84 2.96 -16.41 8.05
CA ARG A 84 1.59 -15.96 7.77
C ARG A 84 1.35 -14.57 8.33
N GLU A 85 1.84 -14.31 9.53
CA GLU A 85 1.69 -12.98 10.11
C GLU A 85 2.40 -11.93 9.29
N ARG A 86 3.59 -12.25 8.78
CA ARG A 86 4.31 -11.32 7.92
C ARG A 86 3.52 -11.03 6.65
N ASP A 87 2.93 -12.06 6.06
CA ASP A 87 2.13 -11.86 4.85
C ASP A 87 0.89 -11.04 5.12
N LEU A 88 0.23 -11.28 6.26
CA LEU A 88 -0.94 -10.49 6.61
C LEU A 88 -0.57 -9.02 6.81
N LEU A 89 0.61 -8.76 7.37
CA LEU A 89 1.09 -7.40 7.50
C LEU A 89 1.42 -6.78 6.14
N ARG A 90 1.98 -7.56 5.23
CA ARG A 90 2.23 -7.06 3.88
C ARG A 90 0.93 -6.71 3.18
N MET A 91 -0.07 -7.58 3.30
CA MET A 91 -1.38 -7.32 2.75
C MET A 91 -1.98 -6.05 3.35
N ALA A 92 -1.92 -5.94 4.67
CA ALA A 92 -2.44 -4.76 5.33
C ALA A 92 -1.72 -3.49 4.87
N GLY A 93 -0.39 -3.59 4.68
CA GLY A 93 0.38 -2.46 4.19
C GLY A 93 -0.04 -2.01 2.81
N ILE A 94 -0.29 -2.97 1.92
CA ILE A 94 -0.76 -2.63 0.57
C ILE A 94 -2.13 -1.96 0.64
N MET A 95 -2.99 -2.45 1.51
CA MET A 95 -4.39 -2.03 1.51
C MET A 95 -4.69 -0.85 2.41
N HIS A 96 -3.75 -0.44 3.27
CA HIS A 96 -4.07 0.53 4.33
C HIS A 96 -4.55 1.87 3.79
N ASP A 97 -4.04 2.30 2.65
CA ASP A 97 -4.46 3.55 2.03
C ASP A 97 -5.27 3.33 0.77
N SER A 98 -5.73 2.10 0.53
CA SER A 98 -6.37 1.76 -0.73
C SER A 98 -7.62 2.59 -1.00
N ARG A 99 -8.23 3.11 0.04
CA ARG A 99 -9.40 3.96 -0.09
C ARG A 99 -9.22 5.29 0.61
N LYS A 100 -7.99 5.77 0.62
CA LYS A 100 -7.66 7.01 1.33
C LYS A 100 -8.52 8.17 0.85
N SER A 101 -8.73 8.27 -0.45
CA SER A 101 -9.62 9.28 -0.98
C SER A 101 -11.08 8.81 -0.94
N GLY A 102 -11.28 7.58 -0.47
CA GLY A 102 -12.59 6.98 -0.43
C GLY A 102 -13.18 6.85 -1.80
N GLU A 103 -14.48 6.89 -1.84
CA GLU A 103 -15.17 7.07 -3.10
C GLU A 103 -15.05 8.53 -3.46
N ALA A 104 -15.35 8.87 -4.71
CA ALA A 104 -15.20 10.24 -5.16
C ALA A 104 -15.95 11.22 -4.25
N ASP A 105 -17.12 10.82 -3.78
CA ASP A 105 -17.95 11.69 -2.95
C ASP A 105 -17.54 11.67 -1.48
N ASN A 106 -16.64 10.77 -1.08
CA ASN A 106 -16.12 10.71 0.29
C ASN A 106 -14.72 11.26 0.41
N LYS A 107 -14.21 11.81 -0.65
CA LYS A 107 -12.83 12.21 -0.74
C LYS A 107 -12.45 13.22 0.34
N SER A 108 -13.33 14.18 0.58
CA SER A 108 -13.01 15.24 1.54
C SER A 108 -12.87 14.70 2.96
N ILE A 109 -13.65 13.68 3.30
CA ILE A 109 -13.59 13.08 4.63
C ILE A 109 -12.22 12.47 4.87
N TYR A 110 -11.76 11.68 3.93
CA TYR A 110 -10.47 11.04 4.06
C TYR A 110 -9.34 12.05 4.08
N THR A 111 -9.48 13.11 3.28
CA THR A 111 -8.48 14.15 3.25
C THR A 111 -8.34 14.82 4.61
N VAL A 112 -9.48 15.12 5.26
CA VAL A 112 -9.46 15.76 6.56
C VAL A 112 -8.75 14.87 7.59
N PHE A 113 -9.12 13.59 7.65
CA PHE A 113 -8.50 12.69 8.61
C PHE A 113 -7.02 12.47 8.31
N ASP A 114 -6.66 12.43 7.05
CA ASP A 114 -5.27 12.27 6.67
C ASP A 114 -4.41 13.41 7.20
N HIS A 115 -4.94 14.61 7.17
CA HIS A 115 -4.20 15.78 7.64
C HIS A 115 -4.07 15.82 9.15
N GLN A 116 -4.93 15.13 9.85
CA GLN A 116 -4.88 15.10 11.31
C GLN A 116 -3.95 14.03 11.83
N SER A 117 -3.65 13.06 11.04
CA SER A 117 -2.74 12.00 11.46
C SER A 117 -1.35 12.28 10.94
#